data_4842eb9ba63521cd114e3761a8cf4ab9
#
_entry.id   4842eb9ba63521cd114e3761a8cf4ab9
#
_cell.length_a   1.000
_cell.length_b   1.000
_cell.length_c   1.000
_cell.angle_alpha   90.00
_cell.angle_beta   90.00
_cell.angle_gamma   90.00
#
_symmetry.space_group_name_H-M   'P 1'
#
loop_
_entity.id
_entity.type
_entity.pdbx_description
1 polymer ?
#
loop_
_entity_poly.entity_id
_entity_poly.type
_entity_poly.pdbx_seq_one_letter_code
_entity_poly.pdbx_strand_id
1 'polypeptide(L)'
;MKVLKFGGTSVGSAQRMKEVAKLITDGERKIVVLSAMSGTTNTLVEISDYLYKKNPEGANEIINRLETKYRQHIDELYATPEYKQKGLELIKSHFDYIRSYTKDLFTLFEEKVVLAQGELISTAMMNYYLQECGVKSVLLPALEYMRTDKNAEPDPVYIKDKLQVQLELHPDAEIYITQGFICRNAYGEVDNLQRGGSDY
;
A
#
# COMPACT_ATOMS: atom_id res chain seq x y z
N MET A 1 19.78 7.06 -9.13
CA MET A 1 18.87 6.07 -8.55
C MET A 1 17.68 5.91 -9.49
N LYS A 2 17.32 4.66 -9.81
CA LYS A 2 16.16 4.38 -10.66
C LYS A 2 14.88 4.35 -9.84
N VAL A 3 13.78 4.71 -10.47
CA VAL A 3 12.42 4.56 -9.93
C VAL A 3 11.67 3.61 -10.84
N LEU A 4 11.16 2.52 -10.29
CA LEU A 4 10.36 1.52 -11.01
C LEU A 4 8.96 1.48 -10.43
N LYS A 5 7.96 1.43 -11.31
CA LYS A 5 6.57 1.32 -10.89
C LYS A 5 5.95 0.03 -11.42
N PHE A 6 5.19 -0.65 -10.57
CA PHE A 6 4.46 -1.86 -10.90
C PHE A 6 2.99 -1.68 -10.58
N GLY A 7 2.14 -1.94 -11.58
CA GLY A 7 0.68 -1.86 -11.42
C GLY A 7 0.08 -3.07 -10.72
N GLY A 8 -1.22 -3.01 -10.46
CA GLY A 8 -1.95 -4.06 -9.72
C GLY A 8 -1.85 -5.45 -10.35
N THR A 9 -1.80 -5.53 -11.66
CA THR A 9 -1.63 -6.81 -12.37
C THR A 9 -0.27 -7.44 -12.08
N SER A 10 0.80 -6.63 -12.03
CA SER A 10 2.16 -7.10 -11.75
C SER A 10 2.33 -7.59 -10.31
N VAL A 11 1.51 -7.13 -9.38
CA VAL A 11 1.51 -7.57 -7.98
C VAL A 11 0.20 -8.27 -7.61
N GLY A 12 -0.48 -8.85 -8.59
CA GLY A 12 -1.82 -9.40 -8.43
C GLY A 12 -1.91 -10.73 -7.71
N SER A 13 -0.80 -11.39 -7.45
CA SER A 13 -0.73 -12.67 -6.72
C SER A 13 0.61 -12.80 -6.00
N ALA A 14 0.71 -13.76 -5.09
CA ALA A 14 1.97 -14.07 -4.41
C ALA A 14 3.07 -14.44 -5.42
N GLN A 15 2.76 -15.23 -6.44
CA GLN A 15 3.71 -15.62 -7.48
C GLN A 15 4.21 -14.41 -8.27
N ARG A 16 3.32 -13.49 -8.64
CA ARG A 16 3.69 -12.27 -9.36
C ARG A 16 4.53 -11.33 -8.50
N MET A 17 4.25 -11.24 -7.21
CA MET A 17 5.11 -10.49 -6.27
C MET A 17 6.53 -11.06 -6.23
N LYS A 18 6.67 -12.39 -6.23
CA LYS A 18 7.98 -13.03 -6.28
C LYS A 18 8.72 -12.74 -7.58
N GLU A 19 8.01 -12.67 -8.70
CA GLU A 19 8.58 -12.29 -9.99
C GLU A 19 9.06 -10.85 -10.00
N VAL A 20 8.28 -9.92 -9.45
CA VAL A 20 8.70 -8.52 -9.28
C VAL A 20 9.95 -8.44 -8.42
N ALA A 21 10.00 -9.18 -7.31
CA ALA A 21 11.17 -9.21 -6.43
C ALA A 21 12.44 -9.63 -7.19
N LYS A 22 12.35 -10.60 -8.08
CA LYS A 22 13.49 -11.02 -8.93
C LYS A 22 13.96 -9.90 -9.86
N LEU A 23 13.02 -9.13 -10.42
CA LEU A 23 13.34 -8.03 -11.34
C LEU A 23 14.04 -6.87 -10.65
N ILE A 24 13.71 -6.58 -9.39
CA ILE A 24 14.21 -5.42 -8.67
C ILE A 24 15.48 -5.68 -7.85
N THR A 25 15.84 -6.94 -7.65
CA THR A 25 17.03 -7.34 -6.84
C THR A 25 18.23 -7.62 -7.72
N ASP A 26 18.67 -6.61 -8.46
CA ASP A 26 19.84 -6.66 -9.35
C ASP A 26 21.10 -6.05 -8.71
N GLY A 27 21.07 -5.71 -7.43
CA GLY A 27 22.16 -5.08 -6.69
C GLY A 27 22.21 -3.56 -6.78
N GLU A 28 21.43 -2.94 -7.66
CA GLU A 28 21.36 -1.47 -7.77
C GLU A 28 20.32 -0.89 -6.82
N ARG A 29 20.65 0.25 -6.21
CA ARG A 29 19.70 1.00 -5.37
C ARG A 29 18.58 1.56 -6.22
N LYS A 30 17.35 1.40 -5.74
CA LYS A 30 16.17 1.91 -6.45
C LYS A 30 14.99 2.15 -5.53
N ILE A 31 14.09 2.99 -6.01
CA ILE A 31 12.77 3.20 -5.42
C ILE A 31 11.78 2.37 -6.25
N VAL A 32 10.96 1.58 -5.58
CA VAL A 32 9.96 0.72 -6.21
C VAL A 32 8.58 1.15 -5.73
N VAL A 33 7.76 1.61 -6.67
CA VAL A 33 6.39 2.07 -6.42
C VAL A 33 5.43 0.94 -6.76
N LEU A 34 4.62 0.53 -5.81
CA LEU A 34 3.66 -0.56 -5.99
C LEU A 34 2.23 -0.06 -5.86
N SER A 35 1.37 -0.61 -6.70
CA SER A 35 -0.08 -0.53 -6.55
C SER A 35 -0.59 -1.56 -5.55
N ALA A 36 -1.86 -1.46 -5.18
CA ALA A 36 -2.55 -2.54 -4.48
C ALA A 36 -2.60 -3.80 -5.35
N MET A 37 -2.75 -4.96 -4.73
CA MET A 37 -2.96 -6.21 -5.45
C MET A 37 -4.23 -6.11 -6.31
N SER A 38 -4.22 -6.79 -7.46
CA SER A 38 -5.31 -6.77 -8.42
C SER A 38 -6.68 -7.01 -7.76
N GLY A 39 -7.65 -6.15 -8.07
CA GLY A 39 -9.01 -6.24 -7.56
C GLY A 39 -9.23 -5.64 -6.17
N THR A 40 -8.17 -5.33 -5.43
CA THR A 40 -8.29 -4.82 -4.06
C THR A 40 -8.96 -3.46 -3.99
N THR A 41 -8.54 -2.51 -4.83
CA THR A 41 -9.12 -1.16 -4.82
C THR A 41 -10.62 -1.20 -5.12
N ASN A 42 -11.05 -1.99 -6.10
CA ASN A 42 -12.47 -2.14 -6.41
C ASN A 42 -13.26 -2.74 -5.24
N THR A 43 -12.67 -3.71 -4.54
CA THR A 43 -13.31 -4.30 -3.36
C THR A 43 -13.39 -3.30 -2.21
N LEU A 44 -12.36 -2.47 -2.01
CA LEU A 44 -12.39 -1.40 -0.99
C LEU A 44 -13.43 -0.34 -1.31
N VAL A 45 -13.64 -0.02 -2.59
CA VAL A 45 -14.74 0.87 -3.02
C VAL A 45 -16.09 0.24 -2.68
N GLU A 46 -16.28 -1.04 -2.95
CA GLU A 46 -17.51 -1.77 -2.60
C GLU A 46 -17.77 -1.76 -1.09
N ILE A 47 -16.74 -1.99 -0.29
CA ILE A 47 -16.83 -1.89 1.18
C ILE A 47 -17.26 -0.48 1.59
N SER A 48 -16.66 0.56 0.99
CA SER A 48 -17.00 1.96 1.26
C SER A 48 -18.47 2.25 0.93
N ASP A 49 -19.00 1.70 -0.15
CA ASP A 49 -20.40 1.86 -0.51
C ASP A 49 -21.35 1.33 0.57
N TYR A 50 -21.03 0.16 1.14
CA TYR A 50 -21.79 -0.39 2.27
C TYR A 50 -21.67 0.47 3.53
N LEU A 51 -20.48 1.03 3.78
CA LEU A 51 -20.26 1.92 4.91
C LEU A 51 -21.08 3.22 4.79
N TYR A 52 -21.15 3.81 3.58
CA TYR A 52 -22.00 4.96 3.32
C TYR A 52 -23.48 4.65 3.54
N LYS A 53 -23.91 3.47 3.18
CA LYS A 53 -25.31 3.02 3.35
C LYS A 53 -25.63 2.61 4.77
N LYS A 54 -24.68 2.71 5.69
CA LYS A 54 -24.82 2.26 7.08
C LYS A 54 -25.24 0.79 7.20
N ASN A 55 -24.69 -0.04 6.33
CA ASN A 55 -24.91 -1.49 6.32
C ASN A 55 -23.65 -2.21 6.81
N PRO A 56 -23.44 -2.33 8.14
CA PRO A 56 -22.23 -2.96 8.68
C PRO A 56 -22.14 -4.45 8.37
N GLU A 57 -23.26 -5.14 8.27
CA GLU A 57 -23.28 -6.57 7.94
C GLU A 57 -22.76 -6.82 6.53
N GLY A 58 -23.25 -6.05 5.55
CA GLY A 58 -22.77 -6.13 4.17
C GLY A 58 -21.30 -5.77 4.05
N ALA A 59 -20.87 -4.71 4.73
CA ALA A 59 -19.47 -4.31 4.76
C ALA A 59 -18.59 -5.41 5.35
N ASN A 60 -18.94 -5.96 6.52
CA ASN A 60 -18.17 -6.99 7.19
C ASN A 60 -18.07 -8.28 6.38
N GLU A 61 -19.10 -8.65 5.65
CA GLU A 61 -19.07 -9.83 4.77
C GLU A 61 -17.96 -9.69 3.72
N ILE A 62 -17.89 -8.53 3.07
CA ILE A 62 -16.88 -8.28 2.03
C ILE A 62 -15.50 -8.13 2.63
N ILE A 63 -15.38 -7.45 3.78
CA ILE A 63 -14.11 -7.32 4.52
C ILE A 63 -13.57 -8.72 4.86
N ASN A 64 -14.41 -9.59 5.39
CA ASN A 64 -14.01 -10.95 5.78
C ASN A 64 -13.55 -11.77 4.57
N ARG A 65 -14.25 -11.63 3.45
CA ARG A 65 -13.90 -12.32 2.19
C ARG A 65 -12.54 -11.85 1.66
N LEU A 66 -12.31 -10.55 1.67
CA LEU A 66 -11.03 -9.97 1.24
C LEU A 66 -9.90 -10.39 2.18
N GLU A 67 -10.12 -10.35 3.50
CA GLU A 67 -9.13 -10.79 4.48
C GLU A 67 -8.74 -12.26 4.30
N THR A 68 -9.71 -13.13 4.05
CA THR A 68 -9.46 -14.56 3.77
C THR A 68 -8.56 -14.73 2.55
N LYS A 69 -8.82 -13.97 1.49
CA LYS A 69 -8.00 -13.98 0.29
C LYS A 69 -6.56 -13.55 0.60
N TYR A 70 -6.38 -12.50 1.39
CA TYR A 70 -5.05 -12.02 1.77
C TYR A 70 -4.31 -13.00 2.68
N ARG A 71 -5.00 -13.69 3.57
CA ARG A 71 -4.38 -14.75 4.39
C ARG A 71 -3.83 -15.87 3.50
N GLN A 72 -4.53 -16.22 2.44
CA GLN A 72 -4.04 -17.18 1.46
C GLN A 72 -2.79 -16.66 0.76
N HIS A 73 -2.77 -15.38 0.36
CA HIS A 73 -1.58 -14.76 -0.22
C HIS A 73 -0.38 -14.82 0.73
N ILE A 74 -0.59 -14.57 2.02
CA ILE A 74 0.46 -14.65 3.04
C ILE A 74 1.05 -16.07 3.09
N ASP A 75 0.19 -17.07 3.10
CA ASP A 75 0.63 -18.47 3.13
C ASP A 75 1.46 -18.86 1.90
N GLU A 76 1.07 -18.35 0.74
CA GLU A 76 1.76 -18.63 -0.53
C GLU A 76 3.05 -17.81 -0.69
N LEU A 77 3.09 -16.59 -0.15
CA LEU A 77 4.21 -15.67 -0.35
C LEU A 77 5.41 -16.03 0.51
N TYR A 78 5.21 -16.28 1.79
CA TYR A 78 6.30 -16.49 2.75
C TYR A 78 6.62 -17.96 2.94
N ALA A 79 7.91 -18.26 3.07
CA ALA A 79 8.40 -19.61 3.26
C ALA A 79 8.58 -19.98 4.74
N THR A 80 8.95 -19.00 5.59
CA THR A 80 9.30 -19.22 6.99
C THR A 80 8.13 -18.93 7.93
N PRO A 81 8.01 -19.64 9.06
CA PRO A 81 6.97 -19.36 10.06
C PRO A 81 7.04 -17.93 10.61
N GLU A 82 8.25 -17.38 10.79
CA GLU A 82 8.45 -16.02 11.28
C GLU A 82 7.76 -14.99 10.35
N TYR A 83 8.04 -15.06 9.06
CA TYR A 83 7.47 -14.09 8.11
C TYR A 83 6.00 -14.35 7.80
N LYS A 84 5.56 -15.60 7.83
CA LYS A 84 4.11 -15.91 7.78
C LYS A 84 3.38 -15.24 8.93
N GLN A 85 3.93 -15.30 10.14
CA GLN A 85 3.34 -14.66 11.31
C GLN A 85 3.32 -13.14 11.19
N LYS A 86 4.41 -12.53 10.74
CA LYS A 86 4.47 -11.08 10.48
C LYS A 86 3.42 -10.66 9.45
N GLY A 87 3.27 -11.44 8.39
CA GLY A 87 2.26 -11.20 7.36
C GLY A 87 0.83 -11.31 7.89
N LEU A 88 0.54 -12.33 8.69
CA LEU A 88 -0.79 -12.49 9.29
C LEU A 88 -1.13 -11.35 10.25
N GLU A 89 -0.18 -10.90 11.05
CA GLU A 89 -0.36 -9.74 11.94
C GLU A 89 -0.62 -8.46 11.16
N LEU A 90 0.12 -8.25 10.07
CA LEU A 90 -0.09 -7.13 9.15
C LEU A 90 -1.53 -7.13 8.61
N ILE A 91 -1.97 -8.25 8.08
CA ILE A 91 -3.31 -8.41 7.51
C ILE A 91 -4.38 -8.15 8.57
N LYS A 92 -4.24 -8.76 9.73
CA LYS A 92 -5.18 -8.56 10.83
C LYS A 92 -5.28 -7.08 11.23
N SER A 93 -4.15 -6.39 11.38
CA SER A 93 -4.10 -4.98 11.77
C SER A 93 -4.87 -4.10 10.78
N HIS A 94 -4.60 -4.25 9.48
CA HIS A 94 -5.26 -3.42 8.47
C HIS A 94 -6.75 -3.72 8.33
N PHE A 95 -7.15 -5.00 8.36
CA PHE A 95 -8.56 -5.36 8.24
C PHE A 95 -9.36 -5.01 9.49
N ASP A 96 -8.78 -5.14 10.67
CA ASP A 96 -9.44 -4.67 11.91
C ASP A 96 -9.63 -3.15 11.88
N TYR A 97 -8.66 -2.42 11.31
CA TYR A 97 -8.78 -0.97 11.13
C TYR A 97 -9.94 -0.61 10.20
N ILE A 98 -10.09 -1.30 9.08
CA ILE A 98 -11.22 -1.10 8.17
C ILE A 98 -12.55 -1.41 8.88
N ARG A 99 -12.60 -2.50 9.67
CA ARG A 99 -13.79 -2.87 10.45
C ARG A 99 -14.19 -1.82 11.45
N SER A 100 -13.23 -1.06 11.97
CA SER A 100 -13.54 0.00 12.96
C SER A 100 -14.48 1.06 12.40
N TYR A 101 -14.48 1.27 11.08
CA TYR A 101 -15.35 2.23 10.42
C TYR A 101 -16.81 1.78 10.31
N THR A 102 -17.14 0.54 10.60
CA THR A 102 -18.54 0.06 10.59
C THR A 102 -19.39 0.66 11.72
N LYS A 103 -18.75 1.23 12.73
CA LYS A 103 -19.40 1.79 13.91
C LYS A 103 -19.51 3.31 13.89
N ASP A 104 -18.84 3.97 12.96
CA ASP A 104 -18.68 5.42 12.94
C ASP A 104 -19.38 6.06 11.75
N LEU A 105 -19.48 7.38 11.77
CA LEU A 105 -19.91 8.15 10.60
C LEU A 105 -18.87 7.99 9.50
N PHE A 106 -19.34 7.62 8.32
CA PHE A 106 -18.47 7.41 7.16
C PHE A 106 -18.61 8.55 6.16
N THR A 107 -17.52 9.28 5.97
CA THR A 107 -17.45 10.43 5.06
C THR A 107 -16.35 10.23 4.02
N LEU A 108 -16.18 11.20 3.14
CA LEU A 108 -15.13 11.18 2.13
C LEU A 108 -13.72 11.04 2.74
N PHE A 109 -13.48 11.60 3.93
CA PHE A 109 -12.21 11.47 4.63
C PHE A 109 -11.89 10.01 4.96
N GLU A 110 -12.85 9.30 5.54
CA GLU A 110 -12.69 7.89 5.91
C GLU A 110 -12.57 7.01 4.66
N GLU A 111 -13.32 7.33 3.59
CA GLU A 111 -13.18 6.61 2.33
C GLU A 111 -11.77 6.68 1.78
N LYS A 112 -11.14 7.87 1.78
CA LYS A 112 -9.75 8.03 1.33
C LYS A 112 -8.79 7.16 2.11
N VAL A 113 -8.98 7.06 3.42
CA VAL A 113 -8.16 6.21 4.30
C VAL A 113 -8.39 4.74 4.02
N VAL A 114 -9.64 4.32 3.83
CA VAL A 114 -9.98 2.92 3.49
C VAL A 114 -9.33 2.52 2.15
N LEU A 115 -9.46 3.36 1.13
CA LEU A 115 -8.86 3.08 -0.17
C LEU A 115 -7.32 3.00 -0.11
N ALA A 116 -6.69 3.76 0.78
CA ALA A 116 -5.25 3.73 0.98
C ALA A 116 -4.74 2.39 1.54
N GLN A 117 -5.59 1.61 2.20
CA GLN A 117 -5.18 0.35 2.81
C GLN A 117 -4.66 -0.66 1.77
N GLY A 118 -5.13 -0.60 0.54
CA GLY A 118 -4.69 -1.50 -0.53
C GLY A 118 -3.18 -1.43 -0.75
N GLU A 119 -2.66 -0.24 -0.99
CA GLU A 119 -1.23 0.00 -1.21
C GLU A 119 -0.41 -0.17 0.07
N LEU A 120 -0.96 0.23 1.22
CA LEU A 120 -0.28 0.05 2.50
C LEU A 120 -0.02 -1.43 2.77
N ILE A 121 -0.98 -2.29 2.48
CA ILE A 121 -0.85 -3.74 2.64
C ILE A 121 0.14 -4.32 1.63
N SER A 122 -0.03 -4.04 0.34
CA SER A 122 0.80 -4.66 -0.71
C SER A 122 2.28 -4.29 -0.57
N THR A 123 2.58 -3.04 -0.24
CA THR A 123 3.95 -2.57 -0.06
C THR A 123 4.61 -3.17 1.18
N ALA A 124 3.87 -3.28 2.28
CA ALA A 124 4.37 -3.93 3.49
C ALA A 124 4.63 -5.43 3.26
N MET A 125 3.74 -6.10 2.51
CA MET A 125 3.94 -7.50 2.13
C MET A 125 5.23 -7.69 1.32
N MET A 126 5.45 -6.84 0.32
CA MET A 126 6.66 -6.90 -0.51
C MET A 126 7.91 -6.63 0.34
N ASN A 127 7.87 -5.65 1.21
CA ASN A 127 9.00 -5.32 2.07
C ASN A 127 9.38 -6.50 2.97
N TYR A 128 8.41 -7.15 3.60
CA TYR A 128 8.67 -8.36 4.39
C TYR A 128 9.22 -9.50 3.55
N TYR A 129 8.70 -9.67 2.33
CA TYR A 129 9.21 -10.72 1.44
C TYR A 129 10.68 -10.49 1.07
N LEU A 130 11.05 -9.26 0.74
CA LEU A 130 12.44 -8.89 0.45
C LEU A 130 13.35 -9.13 1.66
N GLN A 131 12.87 -8.78 2.86
CA GLN A 131 13.61 -9.06 4.10
C GLN A 131 13.80 -10.56 4.32
N GLU A 132 12.75 -11.36 4.07
CA GLU A 132 12.86 -12.83 4.14
C GLU A 132 13.93 -13.36 3.17
N CYS A 133 14.04 -12.74 2.00
CA CYS A 133 15.07 -13.06 1.00
C CYS A 133 16.46 -12.51 1.33
N GLY A 134 16.64 -11.81 2.45
CA GLY A 134 17.92 -11.24 2.85
C GLY A 134 18.27 -9.93 2.15
N VAL A 135 17.33 -9.28 1.50
CA VAL A 135 17.53 -8.00 0.83
C VAL A 135 17.36 -6.84 1.83
N LYS A 136 18.24 -5.86 1.76
CA LYS A 136 18.14 -4.63 2.57
C LYS A 136 17.06 -3.73 1.99
N SER A 137 15.83 -3.94 2.39
CA SER A 137 14.68 -3.13 1.94
C SER A 137 14.05 -2.39 3.09
N VAL A 138 13.48 -1.23 2.78
CA VAL A 138 12.72 -0.40 3.74
C VAL A 138 11.47 0.13 3.07
N LEU A 139 10.47 0.44 3.88
CA LEU A 139 9.30 1.19 3.41
C LEU A 139 9.62 2.68 3.39
N LEU A 140 9.23 3.33 2.30
CA LEU A 140 9.14 4.79 2.17
C LEU A 140 7.66 5.16 2.23
N PRO A 141 7.13 5.61 3.37
CA PRO A 141 5.71 5.94 3.43
C PRO A 141 5.37 7.11 2.53
N ALA A 142 4.49 6.91 1.57
CA ALA A 142 4.06 7.98 0.66
C ALA A 142 3.44 9.16 1.41
N LEU A 143 2.77 8.90 2.53
CA LEU A 143 2.18 9.95 3.38
C LEU A 143 3.22 10.90 3.99
N GLU A 144 4.49 10.54 4.00
CA GLU A 144 5.57 11.39 4.51
C GLU A 144 6.15 12.33 3.46
N TYR A 145 5.97 12.05 2.16
CA TYR A 145 6.57 12.86 1.12
C TYR A 145 5.66 13.23 -0.05
N MET A 146 4.61 12.43 -0.33
CA MET A 146 3.72 12.70 -1.47
C MET A 146 2.61 13.66 -1.06
N ARG A 147 2.53 14.81 -1.76
CA ARG A 147 1.56 15.84 -1.48
C ARG A 147 1.05 16.49 -2.76
N THR A 148 -0.23 16.82 -2.78
CA THR A 148 -0.84 17.62 -3.84
C THR A 148 -1.09 19.06 -3.35
N ASP A 149 -1.15 19.97 -4.30
CA ASP A 149 -1.49 21.38 -4.04
C ASP A 149 -3.01 21.58 -3.99
N LYS A 150 -3.44 22.85 -3.90
CA LYS A 150 -4.87 23.22 -3.86
C LYS A 150 -5.65 22.83 -5.12
N ASN A 151 -4.97 22.60 -6.23
CA ASN A 151 -5.56 22.19 -7.50
C ASN A 151 -5.51 20.67 -7.70
N ALA A 152 -5.17 19.92 -6.65
CA ALA A 152 -4.98 18.46 -6.67
C ALA A 152 -3.86 18.01 -7.62
N GLU A 153 -2.91 18.88 -7.92
CA GLU A 153 -1.72 18.57 -8.69
C GLU A 153 -0.55 18.25 -7.74
N PRO A 154 0.35 17.33 -8.12
CA PRO A 154 1.52 17.04 -7.30
C PRO A 154 2.36 18.30 -7.06
N ASP A 155 2.88 18.44 -5.84
CA ASP A 155 3.74 19.56 -5.42
C ASP A 155 5.21 19.14 -5.54
N PRO A 156 5.90 19.49 -6.65
CA PRO A 156 7.24 18.95 -6.91
C PRO A 156 8.29 19.39 -5.90
N VAL A 157 8.22 20.62 -5.40
CA VAL A 157 9.18 21.13 -4.44
C VAL A 157 9.05 20.41 -3.10
N TYR A 158 7.83 20.28 -2.61
CA TYR A 158 7.54 19.56 -1.36
C TYR A 158 7.98 18.10 -1.46
N ILE A 159 7.57 17.42 -2.54
CA ILE A 159 7.89 16.00 -2.76
C ILE A 159 9.40 15.79 -2.78
N LYS A 160 10.13 16.59 -3.54
CA LYS A 160 11.58 16.48 -3.64
C LYS A 160 12.26 16.62 -2.28
N ASP A 161 11.91 17.66 -1.53
CA ASP A 161 12.54 17.94 -0.25
C ASP A 161 12.24 16.86 0.79
N LYS A 162 10.99 16.42 0.88
CA LYS A 162 10.56 15.40 1.85
C LYS A 162 11.04 14.01 1.47
N LEU A 163 11.05 13.67 0.19
CA LEU A 163 11.58 12.40 -0.28
C LEU A 163 13.07 12.28 0.05
N GLN A 164 13.83 13.33 -0.15
CA GLN A 164 15.26 13.33 0.17
C GLN A 164 15.49 13.06 1.66
N VAL A 165 14.70 13.69 2.54
CA VAL A 165 14.76 13.44 3.99
C VAL A 165 14.52 11.95 4.28
N GLN A 166 13.51 11.36 3.67
CA GLN A 166 13.17 9.94 3.87
C GLN A 166 14.28 9.00 3.38
N LEU A 167 14.90 9.31 2.25
CA LEU A 167 16.02 8.52 1.73
C LEU A 167 17.24 8.60 2.64
N GLU A 168 17.53 9.76 3.21
CA GLU A 168 18.64 9.98 4.13
C GLU A 168 18.47 9.26 5.47
N LEU A 169 17.24 8.96 5.88
CA LEU A 169 16.97 8.17 7.09
C LEU A 169 17.43 6.70 6.96
N HIS A 170 17.55 6.21 5.74
CA HIS A 170 17.90 4.82 5.45
C HIS A 170 19.01 4.74 4.40
N PRO A 171 20.22 5.22 4.70
CA PRO A 171 21.32 5.29 3.72
C PRO A 171 21.82 3.94 3.25
N ASP A 172 21.64 2.89 4.04
CA ASP A 172 22.11 1.53 3.75
C ASP A 172 21.11 0.66 2.99
N ALA A 173 19.91 1.17 2.77
CA ALA A 173 18.90 0.39 2.05
C ALA A 173 19.27 0.26 0.56
N GLU A 174 19.05 -0.92 0.02
CA GLU A 174 19.18 -1.21 -1.40
C GLU A 174 17.87 -0.91 -2.14
N ILE A 175 16.75 -1.35 -1.56
CA ILE A 175 15.43 -1.20 -2.13
C ILE A 175 14.55 -0.35 -1.20
N TYR A 176 13.96 0.69 -1.75
CA TYR A 176 12.95 1.51 -1.07
C TYR A 176 11.60 1.18 -1.68
N ILE A 177 10.70 0.62 -0.88
CA ILE A 177 9.33 0.28 -1.32
C ILE A 177 8.38 1.38 -0.90
N THR A 178 7.60 1.91 -1.83
CA THR A 178 6.64 2.96 -1.56
C THR A 178 5.30 2.71 -2.24
N GLN A 179 4.27 3.38 -1.76
CA GLN A 179 2.92 3.25 -2.26
C GLN A 179 2.68 4.20 -3.43
N GLY A 180 2.11 3.68 -4.53
CA GLY A 180 1.44 4.49 -5.50
C GLY A 180 0.08 4.96 -4.97
N PHE A 181 -0.62 5.81 -5.68
CA PHE A 181 -2.00 6.21 -5.38
C PHE A 181 -2.20 7.06 -4.11
N ILE A 182 -1.42 6.87 -3.06
CA ILE A 182 -1.59 7.50 -1.75
C ILE A 182 -0.83 8.82 -1.69
N CYS A 183 -1.49 9.85 -1.15
CA CYS A 183 -0.88 11.16 -0.92
C CYS A 183 -1.56 11.89 0.24
N ARG A 184 -1.02 13.06 0.59
CA ARG A 184 -1.75 14.07 1.37
C ARG A 184 -2.17 15.20 0.45
N ASN A 185 -3.29 15.83 0.75
CA ASN A 185 -3.72 17.03 0.03
C ASN A 185 -3.02 18.28 0.59
N ALA A 186 -3.38 19.45 0.06
CA ALA A 186 -2.80 20.73 0.50
C ALA A 186 -3.05 21.07 1.98
N TYR A 187 -4.03 20.42 2.59
CA TYR A 187 -4.38 20.59 4.01
C TYR A 187 -3.77 19.51 4.92
N GLY A 188 -2.95 18.61 4.36
CA GLY A 188 -2.31 17.53 5.11
C GLY A 188 -3.18 16.32 5.37
N GLU A 189 -4.36 16.25 4.79
CA GLU A 189 -5.28 15.14 4.94
C GLU A 189 -4.92 14.00 3.98
N VAL A 190 -5.19 12.75 4.38
CA VAL A 190 -5.00 11.60 3.50
C VAL A 190 -5.91 11.73 2.27
N ASP A 191 -5.32 11.54 1.10
CA ASP A 191 -6.01 11.64 -0.16
C ASP A 191 -5.49 10.56 -1.12
N ASN A 192 -6.14 10.42 -2.24
CA ASN A 192 -5.77 9.48 -3.29
C ASN A 192 -5.53 10.28 -4.59
N LEU A 193 -4.45 9.93 -5.28
CA LEU A 193 -4.18 10.49 -6.60
C LEU A 193 -5.26 10.04 -7.58
N GLN A 194 -5.51 10.85 -8.59
CA GLN A 194 -6.43 10.48 -9.64
C GLN A 194 -5.88 9.29 -10.45
N ARG A 195 -6.75 8.63 -11.22
CA ARG A 195 -6.35 7.51 -12.05
C ARG A 195 -5.18 7.90 -12.96
N GLY A 196 -4.12 7.10 -12.94
CA GLY A 196 -2.88 7.41 -13.65
C GLY A 196 -1.93 8.35 -12.91
N GLY A 197 -2.38 8.96 -11.80
CA GLY A 197 -1.54 9.89 -11.02
C GLY A 197 -0.34 9.25 -10.35
N SER A 198 -0.35 7.93 -10.16
CA SER A 198 0.80 7.22 -9.60
C SER A 198 2.00 7.11 -10.55
N ASP A 199 1.84 7.48 -11.81
CA ASP A 199 2.95 7.57 -12.76
C ASP A 199 3.80 8.83 -12.54
N TYR A 200 3.28 9.77 -11.80
CA TYR A 200 3.97 11.02 -11.49
C TYR A 200 5.13 10.82 -10.52
#